data_6ee798d77e7e1299199b384e2c108499
#
_entry.id   6ee798d77e7e1299199b384e2c108499
#
_cell.length_a   1.000
_cell.length_b   1.000
_cell.length_c   1.000
_cell.angle_alpha   90.00
_cell.angle_beta   90.00
_cell.angle_gamma   90.00
#
_symmetry.space_group_name_H-M   'P 1'
#
loop_
_entity.id
_entity.type
_entity.pdbx_description
1 polymer ?
#
loop_
_entity_poly.entity_id
_entity_poly.type
_entity_poly.pdbx_seq_one_letter_code
_entity_poly.pdbx_strand_id
1 'polypeptide(L)'
;ESRFISTAVVVGQDQRNLGALILPNQEELELWAAENNIAFKDFNDLVKKEETYKLIESEIRELINAKNGFRMFEKIVKFAFLTKPFEVGRELSAKQEIMRYKLSEIYEKEIKGIFKD
;
A
#
# COMPACT_ATOMS: atom_id res chain seq x y z
N GLU A 1 -7.96 9.89 7.36
CA GLU A 1 -6.89 9.40 6.50
C GLU A 1 -5.69 8.96 7.33
N SER A 2 -4.92 8.03 6.80
CA SER A 2 -3.79 7.49 7.51
C SER A 2 -2.57 8.40 7.40
N ARG A 3 -1.91 8.61 8.52
CA ARG A 3 -0.63 9.32 8.59
C ARG A 3 0.46 8.57 7.80
N PHE A 4 0.39 7.24 7.79
CA PHE A 4 1.45 6.38 7.25
C PHE A 4 1.20 5.90 5.83
N ILE A 5 -0.01 6.06 5.31
CA ILE A 5 -0.36 5.62 3.96
C ILE A 5 -0.57 6.84 3.08
N SER A 6 0.30 7.01 2.09
CA SER A 6 0.17 8.10 1.13
C SER A 6 -0.88 7.77 0.08
N THR A 7 -0.83 6.56 -0.46
CA THR A 7 -1.77 6.11 -1.48
C THR A 7 -2.03 4.63 -1.31
N ALA A 8 -3.30 4.23 -1.48
CA ALA A 8 -3.69 2.82 -1.48
C ALA A 8 -4.54 2.55 -2.70
N VAL A 9 -4.20 1.51 -3.45
CA VAL A 9 -4.95 1.11 -4.64
C VAL A 9 -5.42 -0.33 -4.47
N VAL A 10 -6.73 -0.53 -4.48
CA VAL A 10 -7.32 -1.86 -4.37
C VAL A 10 -7.17 -2.58 -5.72
N VAL A 11 -6.69 -3.81 -5.69
CA VAL A 11 -6.49 -4.62 -6.89
C VAL A 11 -7.19 -5.97 -6.74
N GLY A 12 -7.38 -6.66 -7.87
CA GLY A 12 -7.95 -7.99 -7.86
C GLY A 12 -9.47 -8.01 -7.84
N GLN A 13 -10.13 -7.06 -8.51
CA GLN A 13 -11.59 -7.00 -8.54
C GLN A 13 -12.23 -8.27 -9.10
N ASP A 14 -11.52 -8.97 -9.96
CA ASP A 14 -11.98 -10.23 -10.56
C ASP A 14 -11.48 -11.46 -9.78
N GLN A 15 -10.82 -11.25 -8.66
CA GLN A 15 -10.36 -12.32 -7.79
C GLN A 15 -11.36 -12.55 -6.66
N ARG A 16 -11.25 -13.73 -6.03
CA ARG A 16 -12.12 -14.08 -4.90
C ARG A 16 -11.91 -13.14 -3.72
N ASN A 17 -10.67 -12.78 -3.44
CA ASN A 17 -10.31 -11.85 -2.40
C ASN A 17 -9.63 -10.65 -3.03
N LEU A 18 -9.66 -9.53 -2.33
CA LEU A 18 -9.00 -8.31 -2.80
C LEU A 18 -7.62 -8.16 -2.17
N GLY A 19 -6.77 -7.45 -2.86
CA GLY A 19 -5.48 -7.03 -2.34
C GLY A 19 -5.33 -5.53 -2.49
N ALA A 20 -4.20 -5.00 -2.07
CA ALA A 20 -3.92 -3.58 -2.20
C ALA A 20 -2.45 -3.35 -2.51
N LEU A 21 -2.19 -2.32 -3.31
CA LEU A 21 -0.85 -1.76 -3.47
C LEU A 21 -0.79 -0.53 -2.57
N ILE A 22 0.16 -0.51 -1.65
CA ILE A 22 0.28 0.54 -0.65
C ILE A 22 1.54 1.34 -0.91
N LEU A 23 1.36 2.64 -1.14
CA LEU A 23 2.48 3.58 -1.18
C LEU A 23 2.53 4.27 0.18
N PRO A 24 3.47 3.90 1.04
CA PRO A 24 3.54 4.49 2.36
C PRO A 24 4.15 5.89 2.33
N ASN A 25 3.89 6.65 3.37
CA ASN A 25 4.53 7.95 3.56
C ASN A 25 5.90 7.70 4.18
N GLN A 26 6.95 7.89 3.39
CA GLN A 26 8.32 7.57 3.80
C GLN A 26 8.75 8.34 5.04
N GLU A 27 8.53 9.65 5.05
CA GLU A 27 8.95 10.49 6.18
C GLU A 27 8.30 10.04 7.49
N GLU A 28 7.00 9.78 7.44
CA GLU A 28 6.26 9.39 8.62
C GLU A 28 6.65 7.99 9.12
N LEU A 29 6.90 7.05 8.19
CA LEU A 29 7.34 5.72 8.58
C LEU A 29 8.73 5.73 9.19
N GLU A 30 9.65 6.52 8.62
CA GLU A 30 10.99 6.62 9.16
C GLU A 30 11.00 7.27 10.54
N LEU A 31 10.15 8.28 10.74
CA LEU A 31 9.99 8.91 12.05
C LEU A 31 9.41 7.92 13.06
N TRP A 32 8.40 7.18 12.68
CA TRP A 32 7.80 6.15 13.53
C TRP A 32 8.83 5.10 13.94
N ALA A 33 9.67 4.65 13.01
CA ALA A 33 10.70 3.66 13.31
C ALA A 33 11.70 4.21 14.32
N ALA A 34 12.10 5.47 14.16
CA ALA A 34 13.00 6.11 15.11
C ALA A 34 12.37 6.22 16.50
N GLU A 35 11.11 6.59 16.56
CA GLU A 35 10.38 6.72 17.83
C GLU A 35 10.21 5.37 18.54
N ASN A 36 10.22 4.28 17.82
CA ASN A 36 10.02 2.93 18.36
C ASN A 36 11.30 2.10 18.38
N ASN A 37 12.43 2.73 18.15
CA ASN A 37 13.76 2.08 18.21
C ASN A 37 13.86 0.91 17.22
N ILE A 38 13.29 1.05 16.04
CA ILE A 38 13.36 0.04 14.99
C ILE A 38 14.51 0.43 14.06
N ALA A 39 15.54 -0.43 14.00
CA ALA A 39 16.67 -0.19 13.13
C ALA A 39 16.37 -0.61 11.70
N PHE A 40 16.83 0.15 10.72
CA PHE A 40 16.68 -0.19 9.31
C PHE A 40 17.84 0.43 8.51
N LYS A 41 18.18 -0.20 7.40
CA LYS A 41 19.28 0.27 6.54
C LYS A 41 18.82 1.38 5.62
N ASP A 42 17.67 1.18 4.99
CA ASP A 42 17.07 2.12 4.05
C ASP A 42 15.57 1.90 4.05
N PHE A 43 14.85 2.68 3.26
CA PHE A 43 13.40 2.57 3.22
C PHE A 43 12.92 1.21 2.70
N ASN A 44 13.63 0.63 1.72
CA ASN A 44 13.29 -0.70 1.22
C ASN A 44 13.39 -1.75 2.31
N ASP A 45 14.39 -1.65 3.16
CA ASP A 45 14.54 -2.55 4.31
C ASP A 45 13.42 -2.34 5.32
N LEU A 46 13.08 -1.08 5.58
CA LEU A 46 12.02 -0.74 6.54
C LEU A 46 10.67 -1.33 6.14
N VAL A 47 10.28 -1.23 4.87
CA VAL A 47 8.98 -1.74 4.42
C VAL A 47 8.91 -3.27 4.44
N LYS A 48 10.05 -3.96 4.51
CA LYS A 48 10.09 -5.42 4.59
C LYS A 48 9.96 -5.95 6.01
N LYS A 49 10.01 -5.07 7.01
CA LYS A 49 9.95 -5.51 8.40
C LYS A 49 8.53 -5.88 8.81
N GLU A 50 8.43 -6.89 9.66
CA GLU A 50 7.14 -7.36 10.17
C GLU A 50 6.42 -6.26 10.93
N GLU A 51 7.15 -5.46 11.70
CA GLU A 51 6.57 -4.35 12.47
C GLU A 51 5.88 -3.35 11.56
N THR A 52 6.51 -3.03 10.41
CA THR A 52 5.94 -2.12 9.42
C THR A 52 4.66 -2.71 8.82
N TYR A 53 4.69 -3.99 8.49
CA TYR A 53 3.52 -4.68 7.94
C TYR A 53 2.35 -4.62 8.92
N LYS A 54 2.60 -4.91 10.18
CA LYS A 54 1.56 -4.87 11.21
C LYS A 54 1.01 -3.48 11.42
N LEU A 55 1.86 -2.46 11.36
CA LEU A 55 1.43 -1.08 11.47
C LEU A 55 0.45 -0.72 10.34
N ILE A 56 0.82 -1.02 9.11
CA ILE A 56 -0.01 -0.69 7.96
C ILE A 56 -1.31 -1.52 7.97
N GLU A 57 -1.23 -2.77 8.38
CA GLU A 57 -2.43 -3.60 8.54
C GLU A 57 -3.41 -2.97 9.54
N SER A 58 -2.88 -2.47 10.65
CA SER A 58 -3.67 -1.77 11.65
C SER A 58 -4.31 -0.50 11.09
N GLU A 59 -3.56 0.26 10.28
CA GLU A 59 -4.07 1.47 9.65
C GLU A 59 -5.21 1.17 8.69
N ILE A 60 -5.11 0.09 7.93
CA ILE A 60 -6.18 -0.33 7.02
C ILE A 60 -7.44 -0.66 7.82
N ARG A 61 -7.30 -1.37 8.93
CA ARG A 61 -8.43 -1.70 9.79
C ARG A 61 -9.10 -0.47 10.37
N GLU A 62 -8.32 0.53 10.74
CA GLU A 62 -8.88 1.78 11.25
C GLU A 62 -9.67 2.53 10.18
N LEU A 63 -9.20 2.49 8.93
CA LEU A 63 -9.93 3.10 7.83
C LEU A 63 -11.28 2.42 7.63
N ILE A 64 -11.35 1.10 7.78
CA ILE A 64 -12.60 0.35 7.70
C ILE A 64 -13.55 0.78 8.80
N ASN A 65 -13.06 0.88 10.03
CA ASN A 65 -13.89 1.22 11.18
C ASN A 65 -14.35 2.68 11.17
N ALA A 66 -13.49 3.58 10.71
CA ALA A 66 -13.77 5.01 10.74
C ALA A 66 -14.76 5.45 9.67
N LYS A 67 -14.85 4.70 8.58
CA LYS A 67 -15.68 5.07 7.45
C LYS A 67 -16.58 3.92 7.05
N ASN A 68 -17.78 3.91 7.59
CA ASN A 68 -18.79 2.93 7.20
C ASN A 68 -19.01 2.99 5.69
N GLY A 69 -18.99 1.84 5.03
CA GLY A 69 -19.20 1.76 3.59
C GLY A 69 -17.97 1.43 2.79
N PHE A 70 -16.79 1.40 3.40
CA PHE A 70 -15.58 0.92 2.70
C PHE A 70 -15.50 -0.59 2.72
N ARG A 71 -16.55 -1.25 2.21
CA ARG A 71 -16.62 -2.71 2.20
C ARG A 71 -15.49 -3.37 1.42
N MET A 72 -14.93 -2.66 0.45
CA MET A 72 -13.82 -3.20 -0.32
C MET A 72 -12.61 -3.49 0.57
N PHE A 73 -12.35 -2.61 1.54
CA PHE A 73 -11.21 -2.81 2.46
C PHE A 73 -11.40 -4.01 3.38
N GLU A 74 -12.65 -4.37 3.68
CA GLU A 74 -12.95 -5.55 4.51
C GLU A 74 -12.51 -6.84 3.83
N LYS A 75 -12.41 -6.85 2.51
CA LYS A 75 -12.04 -8.01 1.71
C LYS A 75 -10.56 -8.08 1.40
N ILE A 76 -9.79 -7.08 1.79
CA ILE A 76 -8.35 -7.07 1.54
C ILE A 76 -7.68 -8.09 2.45
N VAL A 77 -7.07 -9.10 1.85
CA VAL A 77 -6.40 -10.18 2.56
C VAL A 77 -4.90 -9.91 2.67
N LYS A 78 -4.32 -9.36 1.62
CA LYS A 78 -2.90 -9.07 1.58
C LYS A 78 -2.66 -7.75 0.87
N PHE A 79 -1.51 -7.17 1.11
CA PHE A 79 -1.09 -5.97 0.39
C PHE A 79 0.41 -6.03 0.11
N ALA A 80 0.84 -5.25 -0.88
CA ALA A 80 2.25 -5.12 -1.22
C ALA A 80 2.64 -3.66 -1.12
N PHE A 81 3.88 -3.40 -0.71
CA PHE A 81 4.40 -2.05 -0.59
C PHE A 81 5.04 -1.59 -1.88
N LEU A 82 4.80 -0.34 -2.23
CA LEU A 82 5.50 0.37 -3.29
C LEU A 82 6.43 1.38 -2.63
N THR A 83 7.58 1.64 -3.21
CA THR A 83 8.58 2.51 -2.59
C THR A 83 8.87 3.78 -3.39
N LYS A 84 8.28 3.89 -4.57
CA LYS A 84 8.47 5.07 -5.42
C LYS A 84 7.16 5.80 -5.62
N PRO A 85 7.13 7.12 -5.48
CA PRO A 85 5.93 7.90 -5.77
C PRO A 85 5.46 7.69 -7.21
N PHE A 86 4.16 7.83 -7.44
CA PHE A 86 3.61 7.74 -8.78
C PHE A 86 4.01 8.96 -9.60
N GLU A 87 4.22 8.74 -10.89
CA GLU A 87 4.67 9.80 -11.80
C GLU A 87 3.71 9.95 -12.98
N VAL A 88 3.55 11.20 -13.42
CA VAL A 88 2.78 11.50 -14.63
C VAL A 88 3.48 10.85 -15.83
N GLY A 89 2.70 10.20 -16.68
CA GLY A 89 3.22 9.46 -17.82
C GLY A 89 3.59 8.03 -17.52
N ARG A 90 3.55 7.63 -16.27
CA ARG A 90 3.86 6.27 -15.84
C ARG A 90 2.64 5.64 -15.19
N GLU A 91 2.37 5.92 -13.93
CA GLU A 91 1.15 5.46 -13.25
C GLU A 91 0.00 6.45 -13.38
N LEU A 92 0.33 7.72 -13.60
CA LEU A 92 -0.65 8.80 -13.64
C LEU A 92 -0.80 9.36 -15.05
N SER A 93 -2.04 9.75 -15.36
CA SER A 93 -2.34 10.46 -16.62
C SER A 93 -1.85 11.90 -16.52
N ALA A 94 -1.97 12.64 -17.64
CA ALA A 94 -1.61 14.07 -17.66
C ALA A 94 -2.43 14.88 -16.64
N LYS A 95 -3.61 14.38 -16.27
CA LYS A 95 -4.46 15.02 -15.26
C LYS A 95 -4.19 14.51 -13.86
N GLN A 96 -3.13 13.73 -13.69
CA GLN A 96 -2.70 13.14 -12.43
C GLN A 96 -3.71 12.13 -11.85
N GLU A 97 -4.47 11.48 -12.73
CA GLU A 97 -5.37 10.39 -12.34
C GLU A 97 -4.66 9.04 -12.51
N ILE A 98 -4.93 8.10 -11.62
CA ILE A 98 -4.32 6.77 -11.69
C ILE A 98 -4.84 6.01 -12.91
N MET A 99 -3.91 5.57 -13.75
CA MET A 99 -4.23 4.75 -14.90
C MET A 99 -4.09 3.28 -14.50
N ARG A 100 -5.22 2.64 -14.16
CA ARG A 100 -5.22 1.30 -13.60
C ARG A 100 -4.59 0.25 -14.53
N TYR A 101 -4.79 0.37 -15.84
CA TYR A 101 -4.18 -0.56 -16.78
C TYR A 101 -2.66 -0.46 -16.79
N LYS A 102 -2.12 0.75 -16.65
CA LYS A 102 -0.68 0.97 -16.54
C LYS A 102 -0.14 0.45 -15.22
N LEU A 103 -0.87 0.70 -14.15
CA LEU A 103 -0.53 0.22 -12.83
C LEU A 103 -0.41 -1.30 -12.82
N SER A 104 -1.37 -1.99 -13.45
CA SER A 104 -1.37 -3.45 -13.54
C SER A 104 -0.17 -3.99 -14.32
N GLU A 105 0.27 -3.28 -15.35
CA GLU A 105 1.44 -3.66 -16.12
C GLU A 105 2.73 -3.44 -15.36
N ILE A 106 2.88 -2.26 -14.76
CA ILE A 106 4.11 -1.86 -14.06
C ILE A 106 4.35 -2.73 -12.83
N TYR A 107 3.28 -3.01 -12.08
CA TYR A 107 3.37 -3.73 -10.81
C TYR A 107 2.83 -5.15 -10.90
N GLU A 108 2.93 -5.77 -12.07
CA GLU A 108 2.44 -7.13 -12.30
C GLU A 108 3.02 -8.12 -11.29
N LYS A 109 4.31 -8.04 -11.00
CA LYS A 109 4.96 -8.96 -10.05
C LYS A 109 4.41 -8.81 -8.65
N GLU A 110 4.22 -7.57 -8.20
CA GLU A 110 3.70 -7.27 -6.88
C GLU A 110 2.25 -7.77 -6.75
N ILE A 111 1.45 -7.54 -7.78
CA ILE A 111 0.05 -7.98 -7.79
C ILE A 111 -0.04 -9.50 -7.78
N LYS A 112 0.76 -10.17 -8.58
CA LYS A 112 0.80 -11.64 -8.59
C LYS A 112 1.25 -12.19 -7.25
N GLY A 113 2.19 -11.53 -6.59
CA GLY A 113 2.65 -11.92 -5.27
C GLY A 113 1.57 -11.87 -4.21
N ILE A 114 0.65 -10.89 -4.32
CA ILE A 114 -0.47 -10.76 -3.39
C ILE A 114 -1.40 -11.97 -3.47
N PHE A 115 -1.66 -12.46 -4.68
CA PHE A 115 -2.63 -13.54 -4.91
C PHE A 115 -1.99 -14.93 -5.03
N LYS A 116 -0.70 -15.01 -4.83
CA LYS A 116 0.00 -16.28 -4.86
C LYS A 116 -0.23 -17.02 -3.53
N ASP A 117 -0.52 -18.30 -3.64
CA ASP A 117 -0.72 -19.17 -2.46
C ASP A 117 0.60 -19.51 -1.77
#